data_06f0d0ab70373bfc1241363edd7fc8b0
#
_entry.id   06f0d0ab70373bfc1241363edd7fc8b0
#
_cell.length_a   1.000
_cell.length_b   1.000
_cell.length_c   1.000
_cell.angle_alpha   90.00
_cell.angle_beta   90.00
_cell.angle_gamma   90.00
#
_symmetry.space_group_name_H-M   'P 1'
#
loop_
_entity.id
_entity.type
_entity.pdbx_description
1 polymer ?
#
loop_
_entity_poly.entity_id
_entity_poly.type
_entity_poly.pdbx_seq_one_letter_code
_entity_poly.pdbx_strand_id
1 'polypeptide(L)'
;MQLGLITTGQGPRTAYEQYFRGIGRALGLDVAIESRHILDPLPWAEIALHLAAPGPPVLGAHVHVPGATGNRLGAGWDHVYVDLDWALDHFQAAIDQLAASGAEAIVLCCGTLFAPGQFRCPVPLIAPCDLVLGVVRSAALTRDRLRLGLMSSIGHAAQDMALWQEQDFADRLDIRYEGFEGNPMPAAERLAATRHDLVVMWSFGLGAQESDIDHMAARLERLLGCPVIMPHRLAALTALAIAPAGFDDQAMGQP
;
A
#
# COMPACT_ATOMS: atom_id res chain seq x y z
N MET A 1 -14.35 15.94 -4.62
CA MET A 1 -12.93 15.58 -4.63
C MET A 1 -12.67 14.45 -5.61
N GLN A 2 -11.66 14.58 -6.48
CA GLN A 2 -11.24 13.49 -7.38
C GLN A 2 -9.90 12.91 -6.92
N LEU A 3 -9.89 11.63 -6.58
CA LEU A 3 -8.72 10.90 -6.10
C LEU A 3 -8.22 9.92 -7.17
N GLY A 4 -6.92 9.98 -7.49
CA GLY A 4 -6.25 9.00 -8.34
C GLY A 4 -5.70 7.83 -7.54
N LEU A 5 -5.90 6.60 -8.00
CA LEU A 5 -5.26 5.40 -7.43
C LEU A 5 -4.40 4.73 -8.48
N ILE A 6 -3.15 4.43 -8.14
CA ILE A 6 -2.24 3.67 -9.01
C ILE A 6 -1.91 2.33 -8.34
N THR A 7 -2.16 1.23 -9.04
CA THR A 7 -1.84 -0.12 -8.54
C THR A 7 -0.75 -0.79 -9.36
N THR A 8 0.00 -1.66 -8.72
CA THR A 8 1.01 -2.51 -9.36
C THR A 8 0.36 -3.69 -10.05
N GLY A 9 0.54 -3.83 -11.32
CA GLY A 9 -0.02 -4.94 -12.10
C GLY A 9 -1.20 -4.52 -12.96
N GLN A 10 -2.08 -5.46 -13.23
CA GLN A 10 -3.28 -5.28 -14.06
C GLN A 10 -4.55 -5.14 -13.21
N GLY A 11 -5.59 -4.53 -13.77
CA GLY A 11 -6.90 -4.32 -13.13
C GLY A 11 -8.00 -5.21 -13.70
N PRO A 12 -9.24 -5.02 -13.21
CA PRO A 12 -9.64 -4.00 -12.24
C PRO A 12 -9.29 -4.36 -10.78
N ARG A 13 -9.16 -3.31 -9.94
CA ARG A 13 -8.95 -3.41 -8.50
C ARG A 13 -10.04 -2.67 -7.74
N THR A 14 -11.27 -2.99 -8.05
CA THR A 14 -12.47 -2.27 -7.59
C THR A 14 -12.58 -2.14 -6.08
N ALA A 15 -12.00 -3.02 -5.36
CA ALA A 15 -12.05 -3.05 -3.94
C ALA A 15 -11.19 -1.98 -3.25
N TYR A 16 -10.05 -1.60 -3.81
CA TYR A 16 -9.37 -0.40 -3.33
C TYR A 16 -10.27 0.82 -3.49
N GLU A 17 -10.91 0.97 -4.65
CA GLU A 17 -11.84 2.07 -4.87
C GLU A 17 -12.98 2.08 -3.85
N GLN A 18 -13.59 0.91 -3.60
CA GLN A 18 -14.66 0.77 -2.63
C GLN A 18 -14.20 1.12 -1.21
N TYR A 19 -12.98 0.72 -0.84
CA TYR A 19 -12.39 1.04 0.45
C TYR A 19 -12.21 2.56 0.62
N PHE A 20 -11.55 3.22 -0.34
CA PHE A 20 -11.34 4.67 -0.28
C PHE A 20 -12.66 5.45 -0.29
N ARG A 21 -13.64 5.06 -1.12
CA ARG A 21 -15.00 5.64 -1.09
C ARG A 21 -15.69 5.39 0.26
N GLY A 22 -15.47 4.23 0.86
CA GLY A 22 -16.03 3.89 2.17
C GLY A 22 -15.52 4.81 3.28
N ILE A 23 -14.21 5.03 3.34
CA ILE A 23 -13.59 5.97 4.28
C ILE A 23 -14.06 7.40 4.00
N GLY A 24 -14.10 7.83 2.72
CA GLY A 24 -14.64 9.14 2.34
C GLY A 24 -16.04 9.38 2.87
N ARG A 25 -16.96 8.44 2.63
CA ARG A 25 -18.34 8.52 3.15
C ARG A 25 -18.39 8.57 4.68
N ALA A 26 -17.54 7.80 5.37
CA ALA A 26 -17.47 7.84 6.84
C ALA A 26 -17.01 9.20 7.36
N LEU A 27 -16.25 9.96 6.56
CA LEU A 27 -15.81 11.31 6.86
C LEU A 27 -16.76 12.40 6.31
N GLY A 28 -17.88 12.02 5.69
CA GLY A 28 -18.83 12.97 5.09
C GLY A 28 -18.34 13.59 3.77
N LEU A 29 -17.36 12.95 3.09
CA LEU A 29 -16.78 13.43 1.85
C LEU A 29 -17.36 12.67 0.65
N ASP A 30 -17.69 13.41 -0.44
CA ASP A 30 -17.99 12.82 -1.74
C ASP A 30 -16.68 12.66 -2.53
N VAL A 31 -16.30 11.41 -2.81
CA VAL A 31 -15.01 11.06 -3.41
C VAL A 31 -15.25 10.33 -4.74
N ALA A 32 -14.94 11.01 -5.84
CA ALA A 32 -14.78 10.38 -7.14
C ALA A 32 -13.40 9.73 -7.21
N ILE A 33 -13.32 8.49 -7.68
CA ILE A 33 -12.06 7.76 -7.79
C ILE A 33 -11.84 7.35 -9.24
N GLU A 34 -10.64 7.62 -9.72
CA GLU A 34 -10.12 7.13 -10.99
C GLU A 34 -8.87 6.27 -10.72
N SER A 35 -8.87 5.05 -11.27
CA SER A 35 -7.76 4.11 -11.06
C SER A 35 -6.95 3.92 -12.34
N ARG A 36 -5.65 3.75 -12.18
CA ARG A 36 -4.72 3.27 -13.23
C ARG A 36 -3.97 2.06 -12.70
N HIS A 37 -3.85 1.06 -13.56
CA HIS A 37 -3.12 -0.16 -13.27
C HIS A 37 -1.93 -0.19 -14.22
N ILE A 38 -0.72 -0.08 -13.69
CA ILE A 38 0.47 0.25 -14.50
C ILE A 38 0.77 -0.75 -15.62
N LEU A 39 0.28 -1.98 -15.52
CA LEU A 39 0.50 -3.03 -16.52
C LEU A 39 -0.74 -3.36 -17.38
N ASP A 40 -1.86 -2.63 -17.22
CA ASP A 40 -3.10 -2.89 -17.98
C ASP A 40 -2.92 -2.91 -19.51
N PRO A 41 -2.19 -1.95 -20.10
CA PRO A 41 -2.08 -1.91 -21.56
C PRO A 41 -1.15 -3.00 -22.11
N LEU A 42 -0.46 -3.77 -21.25
CA LEU A 42 0.59 -4.68 -21.69
C LEU A 42 0.08 -6.12 -21.79
N PRO A 43 0.37 -6.81 -22.91
CA PRO A 43 0.12 -8.24 -23.02
C PRO A 43 1.11 -9.03 -22.15
N TRP A 44 0.71 -10.24 -21.72
CA TRP A 44 1.58 -11.12 -20.94
C TRP A 44 2.97 -11.34 -21.61
N ALA A 45 3.02 -11.48 -22.91
CA ALA A 45 4.27 -11.70 -23.63
C ALA A 45 5.30 -10.58 -23.41
N GLU A 46 4.86 -9.35 -23.23
CA GLU A 46 5.71 -8.22 -22.92
C GLU A 46 6.11 -8.22 -21.44
N ILE A 47 5.15 -8.39 -20.53
CA ILE A 47 5.43 -8.48 -19.08
C ILE A 47 6.43 -9.59 -18.78
N ALA A 48 6.31 -10.72 -19.47
CA ALA A 48 7.17 -11.89 -19.28
C ALA A 48 8.66 -11.63 -19.60
N LEU A 49 8.96 -10.64 -20.45
CA LEU A 49 10.35 -10.25 -20.76
C LEU A 49 11.02 -9.48 -19.61
N HIS A 50 10.22 -8.95 -18.68
CA HIS A 50 10.68 -8.15 -17.56
C HIS A 50 10.46 -8.83 -16.21
N LEU A 51 10.23 -10.16 -16.22
CA LEU A 51 10.18 -10.92 -14.98
C LEU A 51 11.55 -10.94 -14.30
N ALA A 52 11.56 -10.66 -13.01
CA ALA A 52 12.77 -10.70 -12.21
C ALA A 52 12.70 -11.80 -11.15
N ALA A 53 13.86 -12.31 -10.74
CA ALA A 53 13.93 -13.17 -9.56
C ALA A 53 13.58 -12.34 -8.30
N PRO A 54 12.97 -12.94 -7.27
CA PRO A 54 12.72 -12.27 -6.01
C PRO A 54 14.01 -11.72 -5.40
N GLY A 55 14.02 -10.43 -5.10
CA GLY A 55 15.17 -9.69 -4.54
C GLY A 55 15.12 -8.22 -4.98
N PRO A 56 15.89 -7.31 -4.32
CA PRO A 56 15.90 -5.91 -4.75
C PRO A 56 16.71 -5.75 -6.05
N PRO A 57 16.29 -4.81 -6.94
CA PRO A 57 15.04 -4.06 -6.89
C PRO A 57 13.93 -4.72 -7.70
N VAL A 58 12.94 -5.27 -7.04
CA VAL A 58 11.78 -5.90 -7.72
C VAL A 58 10.46 -5.31 -7.28
N LEU A 59 9.46 -5.35 -8.16
CA LEU A 59 8.09 -4.95 -7.91
C LEU A 59 7.17 -6.17 -7.98
N GLY A 60 6.43 -6.45 -6.90
CA GLY A 60 5.38 -7.46 -6.92
C GLY A 60 4.15 -6.95 -7.67
N ALA A 61 3.66 -7.74 -8.63
CA ALA A 61 2.52 -7.39 -9.46
C ALA A 61 1.57 -8.58 -9.62
N HIS A 62 0.27 -8.30 -9.64
CA HIS A 62 -0.73 -9.29 -10.04
C HIS A 62 -1.10 -9.06 -11.51
N VAL A 63 -1.00 -10.09 -12.31
CA VAL A 63 -1.22 -10.03 -13.76
C VAL A 63 -2.00 -11.24 -14.26
N HIS A 64 -2.60 -11.11 -15.44
CA HIS A 64 -3.18 -12.25 -16.15
C HIS A 64 -2.08 -13.05 -16.83
N VAL A 65 -1.94 -14.31 -16.44
CA VAL A 65 -0.95 -15.25 -16.99
C VAL A 65 -1.69 -16.38 -17.68
N PRO A 66 -1.46 -16.60 -19.00
CA PRO A 66 -2.08 -17.71 -19.73
C PRO A 66 -1.78 -19.05 -19.06
N GLY A 67 -2.81 -19.82 -18.76
CA GLY A 67 -2.69 -21.13 -18.14
C GLY A 67 -2.47 -21.13 -16.63
N ALA A 68 -2.39 -19.96 -15.96
CA ALA A 68 -2.33 -19.92 -14.51
C ALA A 68 -3.60 -20.50 -13.88
N THR A 69 -3.42 -21.30 -12.83
CA THR A 69 -4.54 -21.90 -12.06
C THR A 69 -5.40 -20.84 -11.37
N GLY A 70 -4.82 -19.64 -11.20
CA GLY A 70 -5.45 -18.52 -10.52
C GLY A 70 -5.00 -18.35 -9.08
N ASN A 71 -5.32 -17.20 -8.55
CA ASN A 71 -5.08 -16.82 -7.17
C ASN A 71 -6.36 -16.20 -6.58
N ARG A 72 -6.22 -15.47 -5.47
CA ARG A 72 -7.34 -14.77 -4.82
C ARG A 72 -8.13 -13.80 -5.71
N LEU A 73 -7.57 -13.36 -6.85
CA LEU A 73 -8.25 -12.48 -7.81
C LEU A 73 -9.07 -13.27 -8.85
N GLY A 74 -8.91 -14.58 -8.89
CA GLY A 74 -9.65 -15.46 -9.78
C GLY A 74 -8.76 -16.31 -10.70
N ALA A 75 -9.39 -17.10 -11.56
CA ALA A 75 -8.70 -17.93 -12.54
C ALA A 75 -7.92 -17.05 -13.54
N GLY A 76 -6.74 -17.51 -13.95
CA GLY A 76 -5.86 -16.79 -14.87
C GLY A 76 -5.03 -15.66 -14.23
N TRP A 77 -5.25 -15.35 -12.95
CA TRP A 77 -4.42 -14.39 -12.24
C TRP A 77 -3.23 -15.05 -11.54
N ASP A 78 -2.08 -14.40 -11.61
CA ASP A 78 -0.90 -14.81 -10.84
C ASP A 78 -0.21 -13.60 -10.21
N HIS A 79 0.63 -13.87 -9.21
CA HIS A 79 1.51 -12.88 -8.60
C HIS A 79 2.93 -13.12 -9.13
N VAL A 80 3.46 -12.10 -9.78
CA VAL A 80 4.80 -12.15 -10.39
C VAL A 80 5.67 -11.02 -9.83
N TYR A 81 6.97 -11.15 -10.00
CA TYR A 81 7.93 -10.10 -9.72
C TYR A 81 8.47 -9.57 -11.05
N VAL A 82 8.42 -8.26 -11.22
CA VAL A 82 8.97 -7.57 -12.40
C VAL A 82 10.10 -6.65 -11.98
N ASP A 83 10.94 -6.29 -12.94
CA ASP A 83 12.01 -5.31 -12.75
C ASP A 83 11.40 -3.96 -12.33
N LEU A 84 11.90 -3.42 -11.21
CA LEU A 84 11.38 -2.15 -10.68
C LEU A 84 11.74 -0.98 -11.59
N ASP A 85 12.98 -0.93 -12.12
CA ASP A 85 13.42 0.19 -12.96
C ASP A 85 12.60 0.27 -14.25
N TRP A 86 12.28 -0.88 -14.86
CA TRP A 86 11.36 -0.95 -15.98
C TRP A 86 9.94 -0.45 -15.60
N ALA A 87 9.45 -0.79 -14.41
CA ALA A 87 8.11 -0.41 -13.98
C ALA A 87 7.98 1.09 -13.68
N LEU A 88 9.06 1.81 -13.38
CA LEU A 88 9.03 3.24 -13.02
C LEU A 88 8.43 4.11 -14.12
N ASP A 89 8.73 3.84 -15.39
CA ASP A 89 8.18 4.60 -16.51
C ASP A 89 6.66 4.43 -16.61
N HIS A 90 6.15 3.24 -16.30
CA HIS A 90 4.71 2.97 -16.27
C HIS A 90 4.02 3.66 -15.09
N PHE A 91 4.68 3.78 -13.94
CA PHE A 91 4.17 4.61 -12.84
C PHE A 91 4.09 6.07 -13.22
N GLN A 92 5.16 6.62 -13.83
CA GLN A 92 5.17 8.03 -14.26
C GLN A 92 4.05 8.30 -15.28
N ALA A 93 3.86 7.43 -16.25
CA ALA A 93 2.79 7.57 -17.25
C ALA A 93 1.39 7.55 -16.59
N ALA A 94 1.17 6.69 -15.58
CA ALA A 94 -0.08 6.64 -14.85
C ALA A 94 -0.31 7.90 -14.00
N ILE A 95 0.74 8.44 -13.38
CA ILE A 95 0.69 9.72 -12.64
C ILE A 95 0.29 10.86 -13.57
N ASP A 96 0.95 10.96 -14.73
CA ASP A 96 0.69 12.03 -15.70
C ASP A 96 -0.76 11.96 -16.23
N GLN A 97 -1.28 10.77 -16.50
CA GLN A 97 -2.67 10.56 -16.93
C GLN A 97 -3.67 10.97 -15.85
N LEU A 98 -3.48 10.56 -14.59
CA LEU A 98 -4.38 10.92 -13.50
C LEU A 98 -4.35 12.42 -13.19
N ALA A 99 -3.18 13.03 -13.22
CA ALA A 99 -3.05 14.48 -13.05
C ALA A 99 -3.77 15.24 -14.19
N ALA A 100 -3.62 14.78 -15.44
CA ALA A 100 -4.30 15.36 -16.59
C ALA A 100 -5.82 15.19 -16.56
N SER A 101 -6.33 14.12 -15.93
CA SER A 101 -7.77 13.90 -15.74
C SER A 101 -8.37 14.69 -14.57
N GLY A 102 -7.56 15.46 -13.84
CA GLY A 102 -8.02 16.33 -12.77
C GLY A 102 -7.99 15.72 -11.38
N ALA A 103 -7.18 14.67 -11.16
CA ALA A 103 -6.97 14.16 -9.82
C ALA A 103 -6.38 15.26 -8.92
N GLU A 104 -6.96 15.43 -7.73
CA GLU A 104 -6.53 16.41 -6.74
C GLU A 104 -5.45 15.85 -5.79
N ALA A 105 -5.37 14.53 -5.69
CA ALA A 105 -4.30 13.78 -5.05
C ALA A 105 -4.18 12.40 -5.71
N ILE A 106 -3.00 11.78 -5.64
CA ILE A 106 -2.73 10.46 -6.21
C ILE A 106 -2.11 9.57 -5.14
N VAL A 107 -2.59 8.32 -5.03
CA VAL A 107 -2.06 7.31 -4.10
C VAL A 107 -1.39 6.19 -4.88
N LEU A 108 -0.14 5.89 -4.54
CA LEU A 108 0.57 4.70 -5.03
C LEU A 108 0.17 3.49 -4.19
N CYS A 109 -0.78 2.69 -4.68
CA CYS A 109 -1.30 1.51 -3.98
C CYS A 109 -0.32 0.33 -4.07
N CYS A 110 0.86 0.49 -3.49
CA CYS A 110 1.92 -0.53 -3.47
C CYS A 110 2.69 -0.50 -2.15
N GLY A 111 3.44 -1.58 -1.90
CA GLY A 111 4.33 -1.75 -0.75
C GLY A 111 5.79 -1.42 -1.05
N THR A 112 6.07 -0.65 -2.09
CA THR A 112 7.43 -0.27 -2.50
C THR A 112 7.78 1.10 -1.93
N LEU A 113 9.00 1.24 -1.43
CA LEU A 113 9.58 2.53 -1.09
C LEU A 113 10.26 3.11 -2.33
N PHE A 114 9.90 4.34 -2.68
CA PHE A 114 10.47 5.07 -3.80
C PHE A 114 11.46 6.13 -3.32
N ALA A 115 12.50 6.38 -4.11
CA ALA A 115 13.46 7.43 -3.77
C ALA A 115 12.79 8.82 -3.81
N PRO A 116 13.19 9.76 -2.94
CA PRO A 116 12.74 11.13 -3.03
C PRO A 116 13.01 11.73 -4.41
N GLY A 117 11.98 12.32 -5.03
CA GLY A 117 12.09 12.89 -6.38
C GLY A 117 12.05 11.87 -7.51
N GLN A 118 11.76 10.59 -7.22
CA GLN A 118 11.62 9.53 -8.24
C GLN A 118 10.56 9.86 -9.28
N PHE A 119 9.46 10.50 -8.87
CA PHE A 119 8.36 10.88 -9.74
C PHE A 119 8.15 12.38 -9.77
N ARG A 120 7.69 12.87 -10.92
CA ARG A 120 7.15 14.22 -11.08
C ARG A 120 5.64 14.15 -10.97
N CYS A 121 5.05 14.93 -10.08
CA CYS A 121 3.61 14.97 -9.89
C CYS A 121 3.19 16.41 -9.55
N PRO A 122 2.23 17.01 -10.28
CA PRO A 122 1.78 18.38 -10.03
C PRO A 122 0.81 18.48 -8.83
N VAL A 123 0.35 17.35 -8.31
CA VAL A 123 -0.55 17.23 -7.16
C VAL A 123 0.11 16.39 -6.07
N PRO A 124 -0.39 16.40 -4.82
CA PRO A 124 0.14 15.53 -3.78
C PRO A 124 0.16 14.05 -4.21
N LEU A 125 1.36 13.45 -4.15
CA LEU A 125 1.57 12.03 -4.39
C LEU A 125 1.81 11.33 -3.06
N ILE A 126 0.99 10.34 -2.76
CA ILE A 126 1.00 9.64 -1.47
C ILE A 126 1.61 8.27 -1.66
N ALA A 127 2.75 8.04 -1.03
CA ALA A 127 3.42 6.74 -0.93
C ALA A 127 3.12 6.11 0.45
N PRO A 128 2.35 5.02 0.52
CA PRO A 128 1.94 4.43 1.80
C PRO A 128 3.11 3.98 2.67
N CYS A 129 4.21 3.54 2.08
CA CYS A 129 5.40 3.11 2.82
C CYS A 129 6.01 4.26 3.64
N ASP A 130 6.11 5.46 3.06
CA ASP A 130 6.61 6.65 3.77
C ASP A 130 5.72 7.02 4.95
N LEU A 131 4.41 6.88 4.80
CA LEU A 131 3.47 7.12 5.89
C LEU A 131 3.67 6.12 7.04
N VAL A 132 3.84 4.84 6.71
CA VAL A 132 4.09 3.79 7.71
C VAL A 132 5.39 4.06 8.45
N LEU A 133 6.48 4.35 7.72
CA LEU A 133 7.78 4.70 8.32
C LEU A 133 7.65 5.93 9.23
N GLY A 134 6.93 6.97 8.81
CA GLY A 134 6.67 8.16 9.61
C GLY A 134 5.93 7.87 10.92
N VAL A 135 4.91 7.01 10.89
CA VAL A 135 4.17 6.61 12.10
C VAL A 135 5.05 5.80 13.04
N VAL A 136 5.81 4.82 12.53
CA VAL A 136 6.72 4.00 13.35
C VAL A 136 7.85 4.85 13.93
N ARG A 137 8.44 5.75 13.14
CA ARG A 137 9.42 6.72 13.63
C ARG A 137 8.87 7.54 14.79
N SER A 138 7.67 8.08 14.65
CA SER A 138 7.01 8.85 15.70
C SER A 138 6.79 8.03 16.97
N ALA A 139 6.36 6.78 16.85
CA ALA A 139 6.18 5.86 17.98
C ALA A 139 7.52 5.52 18.66
N ALA A 140 8.60 5.39 17.89
CA ALA A 140 9.95 5.10 18.39
C ALA A 140 10.56 6.27 19.17
N LEU A 141 10.18 7.54 18.88
CA LEU A 141 10.69 8.71 19.58
C LEU A 141 10.38 8.75 21.06
N THR A 142 9.29 8.12 21.49
CA THR A 142 8.81 8.15 22.88
C THR A 142 9.21 6.93 23.69
N ARG A 143 10.06 6.06 23.15
CA ARG A 143 10.49 4.80 23.78
C ARG A 143 11.99 4.60 23.63
N ASP A 144 12.61 3.99 24.62
CA ASP A 144 14.01 3.58 24.51
C ASP A 144 14.16 2.49 23.44
N ARG A 145 13.17 1.58 23.36
CA ARG A 145 13.12 0.52 22.36
C ARG A 145 11.67 0.16 22.05
N LEU A 146 11.30 0.20 20.78
CA LEU A 146 9.98 -0.18 20.27
C LEU A 146 10.03 -1.63 19.78
N ARG A 147 9.23 -2.52 20.38
CA ARG A 147 9.08 -3.90 19.90
C ARG A 147 8.10 -3.91 18.73
N LEU A 148 8.67 -4.02 17.53
CA LEU A 148 7.94 -3.96 16.27
C LEU A 148 7.75 -5.36 15.68
N GLY A 149 6.50 -5.79 15.53
CA GLY A 149 6.16 -6.91 14.67
C GLY A 149 6.07 -6.45 13.22
N LEU A 150 6.77 -7.10 12.31
CA LEU A 150 6.71 -6.80 10.88
C LEU A 150 6.18 -8.01 10.12
N MET A 151 5.06 -7.83 9.44
CA MET A 151 4.42 -8.86 8.61
C MET A 151 4.47 -8.45 7.15
N SER A 152 5.08 -9.27 6.29
CA SER A 152 5.18 -9.00 4.86
C SER A 152 5.17 -10.29 4.03
N SER A 153 5.16 -10.17 2.71
CA SER A 153 5.32 -11.32 1.81
C SER A 153 6.69 -11.96 1.99
N ILE A 154 6.74 -13.29 2.03
CA ILE A 154 8.00 -14.05 2.18
C ILE A 154 9.01 -13.68 1.11
N GLY A 155 8.55 -13.44 -0.13
CA GLY A 155 9.44 -13.08 -1.25
C GLY A 155 10.17 -11.74 -1.08
N HIS A 156 9.72 -10.87 -0.16
CA HIS A 156 10.34 -9.56 0.11
C HIS A 156 11.12 -9.50 1.43
N ALA A 157 11.22 -10.60 2.17
CA ALA A 157 11.74 -10.61 3.54
C ALA A 157 13.11 -9.93 3.70
N ALA A 158 14.07 -10.26 2.83
CA ALA A 158 15.41 -9.69 2.89
C ALA A 158 15.42 -8.19 2.55
N GLN A 159 14.67 -7.79 1.52
CA GLN A 159 14.52 -6.41 1.10
C GLN A 159 13.87 -5.56 2.19
N ASP A 160 12.77 -6.06 2.76
CA ASP A 160 12.04 -5.35 3.80
C ASP A 160 12.91 -5.17 5.05
N MET A 161 13.61 -6.23 5.49
CA MET A 161 14.49 -6.13 6.65
C MET A 161 15.64 -5.16 6.44
N ALA A 162 16.27 -5.14 5.25
CA ALA A 162 17.32 -4.19 4.91
C ALA A 162 16.78 -2.75 4.97
N LEU A 163 15.62 -2.51 4.35
CA LEU A 163 14.97 -1.20 4.36
C LEU A 163 14.70 -0.68 5.79
N TRP A 164 14.21 -1.53 6.68
CA TRP A 164 13.95 -1.13 8.07
C TRP A 164 15.25 -0.90 8.86
N GLN A 165 16.32 -1.63 8.56
CA GLN A 165 17.64 -1.46 9.19
C GLN A 165 18.36 -0.19 8.73
N GLU A 166 18.05 0.34 7.55
CA GLU A 166 18.63 1.57 7.01
C GLU A 166 17.95 2.85 7.53
N GLN A 167 16.85 2.73 8.29
CA GLN A 167 16.18 3.90 8.83
C GLN A 167 17.02 4.57 9.94
N ASP A 168 16.96 5.89 10.01
CA ASP A 168 17.69 6.71 11.01
C ASP A 168 17.23 6.48 12.46
N PHE A 169 16.18 5.72 12.67
CA PHE A 169 15.62 5.31 13.97
C PHE A 169 15.71 3.79 14.21
N ALA A 170 16.43 3.06 13.36
CA ALA A 170 16.52 1.59 13.41
C ALA A 170 17.09 1.06 14.74
N ASP A 171 18.03 1.81 15.35
CA ASP A 171 18.64 1.48 16.64
C ASP A 171 17.61 1.45 17.81
N ARG A 172 16.47 2.12 17.62
CA ARG A 172 15.34 2.12 18.58
C ARG A 172 14.32 1.02 18.33
N LEU A 173 14.52 0.18 17.32
CA LEU A 173 13.61 -0.90 16.98
C LEU A 173 14.13 -2.25 17.47
N ASP A 174 13.22 -3.05 17.98
CA ASP A 174 13.38 -4.49 18.21
C ASP A 174 12.41 -5.19 17.26
N ILE A 175 12.90 -5.53 16.05
CA ILE A 175 12.05 -6.02 14.96
C ILE A 175 11.96 -7.53 14.99
N ARG A 176 10.74 -8.05 15.07
CA ARG A 176 10.43 -9.44 14.75
C ARG A 176 9.68 -9.52 13.43
N TYR A 177 10.26 -10.19 12.46
CA TYR A 177 9.68 -10.40 11.14
C TYR A 177 8.98 -11.77 11.04
N GLU A 178 7.78 -11.77 10.46
CA GLU A 178 7.07 -12.98 10.06
C GLU A 178 6.54 -12.85 8.64
N GLY A 179 7.05 -13.70 7.76
CA GLY A 179 6.61 -13.76 6.37
C GLY A 179 5.35 -14.60 6.18
N PHE A 180 4.58 -14.27 5.14
CA PHE A 180 3.40 -15.04 4.74
C PHE A 180 3.18 -15.00 3.23
N GLU A 181 2.37 -15.93 2.73
CA GLU A 181 1.84 -15.94 1.37
C GLU A 181 0.32 -16.06 1.44
N GLY A 182 -0.39 -15.15 0.76
CA GLY A 182 -1.85 -15.13 0.72
C GLY A 182 -2.50 -14.82 2.08
N ASN A 183 -2.58 -15.80 2.99
CA ASN A 183 -3.22 -15.64 4.30
C ASN A 183 -2.23 -15.16 5.37
N PRO A 184 -2.41 -13.97 5.99
CA PRO A 184 -1.53 -13.46 7.02
C PRO A 184 -1.73 -14.09 8.41
N MET A 185 -2.84 -14.80 8.65
CA MET A 185 -3.19 -15.29 9.98
C MET A 185 -2.14 -16.23 10.61
N PRO A 186 -1.55 -17.21 9.90
CA PRO A 186 -0.50 -18.05 10.49
C PRO A 186 0.75 -17.26 10.91
N ALA A 187 1.11 -16.19 10.18
CA ALA A 187 2.21 -15.32 10.57
C ALA A 187 1.85 -14.50 11.83
N ALA A 188 0.62 -14.00 11.90
CA ALA A 188 0.13 -13.31 13.09
C ALA A 188 0.10 -14.21 14.34
N GLU A 189 -0.27 -15.48 14.20
CA GLU A 189 -0.22 -16.46 15.29
C GLU A 189 1.22 -16.66 15.80
N ARG A 190 2.21 -16.71 14.90
CA ARG A 190 3.63 -16.78 15.29
C ARG A 190 4.11 -15.51 15.98
N LEU A 191 3.68 -14.33 15.52
CA LEU A 191 3.97 -13.06 16.20
C LEU A 191 3.33 -12.99 17.58
N ALA A 192 2.12 -13.50 17.74
CA ALA A 192 1.39 -13.49 19.01
C ALA A 192 2.10 -14.27 20.15
N ALA A 193 3.07 -15.14 19.80
CA ALA A 193 3.90 -15.84 20.80
C ALA A 193 4.84 -14.90 21.59
N THR A 194 5.02 -13.66 21.12
CA THR A 194 5.80 -12.61 21.79
C THR A 194 5.03 -11.31 21.88
N ARG A 195 5.36 -10.48 22.85
CA ARG A 195 4.68 -9.20 23.04
C ARG A 195 5.28 -8.15 22.11
N HIS A 196 4.43 -7.46 21.36
CA HIS A 196 4.75 -6.30 20.53
C HIS A 196 4.11 -5.03 21.07
N ASP A 197 4.71 -3.89 20.80
CA ASP A 197 4.14 -2.58 21.09
C ASP A 197 3.30 -2.08 19.91
N LEU A 198 3.67 -2.55 18.70
CA LEU A 198 3.07 -2.20 17.43
C LEU A 198 3.35 -3.31 16.42
N VAL A 199 2.41 -3.59 15.55
CA VAL A 199 2.61 -4.47 14.38
C VAL A 199 2.35 -3.68 13.10
N VAL A 200 3.20 -3.86 12.11
CA VAL A 200 3.05 -3.32 10.76
C VAL A 200 2.73 -4.45 9.80
N MET A 201 1.64 -4.32 9.08
CA MET A 201 1.35 -5.12 7.90
C MET A 201 2.01 -4.44 6.69
N TRP A 202 3.26 -4.82 6.40
CA TRP A 202 4.08 -4.23 5.34
C TRP A 202 3.73 -4.83 3.98
N SER A 203 2.47 -4.68 3.58
CA SER A 203 1.99 -5.07 2.25
C SER A 203 0.70 -4.34 1.93
N PHE A 204 0.67 -3.70 0.79
CA PHE A 204 -0.56 -3.02 0.33
C PHE A 204 -1.57 -4.02 -0.26
N GLY A 205 -1.08 -5.11 -0.84
CA GLY A 205 -1.91 -6.10 -1.55
C GLY A 205 -2.65 -7.10 -0.67
N LEU A 206 -2.60 -6.97 0.65
CA LEU A 206 -3.17 -7.92 1.58
C LEU A 206 -4.60 -7.60 1.97
N GLY A 207 -5.40 -8.63 1.96
CA GLY A 207 -6.82 -8.52 2.22
C GLY A 207 -7.60 -8.26 0.94
N ALA A 208 -7.22 -8.89 -0.14
CA ALA A 208 -7.80 -8.68 -1.45
C ALA A 208 -9.21 -9.25 -1.66
N GLN A 209 -9.86 -9.65 -0.64
CA GLN A 209 -11.31 -9.52 -0.54
C GLN A 209 -11.57 -8.27 0.31
N GLU A 210 -11.39 -7.25 -0.20
CA GLU A 210 -11.20 -5.84 0.06
C GLU A 210 -12.37 -5.15 0.74
N SER A 211 -13.55 -5.75 0.79
CA SER A 211 -14.62 -5.38 1.73
C SER A 211 -14.24 -5.68 3.19
N ASP A 212 -13.09 -6.33 3.42
CA ASP A 212 -12.69 -6.93 4.70
C ASP A 212 -11.40 -6.36 5.32
N ILE A 213 -10.84 -5.27 4.78
CA ILE A 213 -9.59 -4.67 5.29
C ILE A 213 -9.72 -4.30 6.77
N ASP A 214 -10.81 -3.65 7.15
CA ASP A 214 -11.04 -3.23 8.54
C ASP A 214 -11.33 -4.43 9.45
N HIS A 215 -12.01 -5.46 8.97
CA HIS A 215 -12.20 -6.72 9.69
C HIS A 215 -10.88 -7.45 9.88
N MET A 216 -10.02 -7.47 8.86
CA MET A 216 -8.68 -8.06 8.97
C MET A 216 -7.85 -7.33 10.01
N ALA A 217 -7.79 -6.00 9.97
CA ALA A 217 -7.10 -5.20 10.97
C ALA A 217 -7.60 -5.49 12.38
N ALA A 218 -8.91 -5.43 12.60
CA ALA A 218 -9.51 -5.72 13.89
C ALA A 218 -9.28 -7.16 14.38
N ARG A 219 -9.21 -8.13 13.45
CA ARG A 219 -8.90 -9.52 13.78
C ARG A 219 -7.44 -9.69 14.20
N LEU A 220 -6.52 -9.03 13.49
CA LEU A 220 -5.10 -9.02 13.82
C LEU A 220 -4.85 -8.33 15.17
N GLU A 221 -5.46 -7.17 15.42
CA GLU A 221 -5.35 -6.44 16.70
C GLU A 221 -5.84 -7.28 17.87
N ARG A 222 -6.95 -7.98 17.73
CA ARG A 222 -7.44 -8.90 18.78
C ARG A 222 -6.49 -10.06 19.04
N LEU A 223 -5.91 -10.64 18.00
CA LEU A 223 -4.97 -11.76 18.13
C LEU A 223 -3.65 -11.33 18.74
N LEU A 224 -3.12 -10.20 18.31
CA LEU A 224 -1.80 -9.69 18.68
C LEU A 224 -1.82 -8.89 20.00
N GLY A 225 -2.98 -8.41 20.42
CA GLY A 225 -3.14 -7.61 21.62
C GLY A 225 -2.45 -6.23 21.56
N CYS A 226 -2.19 -5.72 20.36
CA CYS A 226 -1.55 -4.43 20.12
C CYS A 226 -2.08 -3.78 18.84
N PRO A 227 -1.87 -2.45 18.62
CA PRO A 227 -2.25 -1.79 17.38
C PRO A 227 -1.59 -2.40 16.16
N VAL A 228 -2.33 -2.46 15.04
CA VAL A 228 -1.84 -2.91 13.73
C VAL A 228 -1.94 -1.77 12.72
N ILE A 229 -0.80 -1.40 12.14
CA ILE A 229 -0.74 -0.43 11.05
C ILE A 229 -1.03 -1.13 9.73
N MET A 230 -2.05 -0.65 9.04
CA MET A 230 -2.42 -1.07 7.69
C MET A 230 -2.10 0.07 6.71
N PRO A 231 -1.20 -0.12 5.72
CA PRO A 231 -0.79 0.93 4.79
C PRO A 231 -1.95 1.61 4.06
N HIS A 232 -2.94 0.84 3.62
CA HIS A 232 -4.09 1.39 2.91
C HIS A 232 -4.97 2.29 3.80
N ARG A 233 -5.10 1.98 5.10
CA ARG A 233 -5.83 2.83 6.03
C ARG A 233 -5.14 4.19 6.21
N LEU A 234 -3.81 4.18 6.37
CA LEU A 234 -3.03 5.42 6.44
C LEU A 234 -3.11 6.21 5.14
N ALA A 235 -2.96 5.55 4.00
CA ALA A 235 -3.03 6.19 2.71
C ALA A 235 -4.40 6.84 2.45
N ALA A 236 -5.51 6.13 2.75
CA ALA A 236 -6.86 6.66 2.58
C ALA A 236 -7.10 7.88 3.48
N LEU A 237 -6.79 7.78 4.77
CA LEU A 237 -6.98 8.88 5.70
C LEU A 237 -6.12 10.10 5.31
N THR A 238 -4.87 9.88 4.90
CA THR A 238 -3.97 10.97 4.46
C THR A 238 -4.47 11.61 3.19
N ALA A 239 -4.83 10.83 2.17
CA ALA A 239 -5.34 11.33 0.90
C ALA A 239 -6.58 12.21 1.09
N LEU A 240 -7.49 11.78 1.95
CA LEU A 240 -8.72 12.50 2.23
C LEU A 240 -8.50 13.73 3.12
N ALA A 241 -7.46 13.75 3.94
CA ALA A 241 -7.12 14.89 4.79
C ALA A 241 -6.41 16.03 4.05
N ILE A 242 -5.62 15.71 3.00
CA ILE A 242 -4.86 16.72 2.23
C ILE A 242 -5.60 17.21 0.99
N ALA A 243 -6.69 16.54 0.61
CA ALA A 243 -7.53 17.05 -0.46
C ALA A 243 -8.09 18.42 -0.08
N PRO A 244 -8.13 19.38 -1.01
CA PRO A 244 -8.70 20.67 -0.71
C PRO A 244 -10.14 20.45 -0.23
N ALA A 245 -10.37 20.69 1.06
CA ALA A 245 -11.71 20.78 1.57
C ALA A 245 -12.35 21.91 0.77
N GLY A 246 -13.33 21.62 -0.05
CA GLY A 246 -14.19 22.65 -0.60
C GLY A 246 -14.88 23.31 0.59
N PHE A 247 -14.21 24.25 1.24
CA PHE A 247 -14.84 25.18 2.14
C PHE A 247 -15.78 25.96 1.27
N ASP A 248 -17.06 25.60 1.33
CA ASP A 248 -18.13 26.40 0.76
C ASP A 248 -18.10 27.73 1.54
N ASP A 249 -17.41 28.73 0.96
CA ASP A 249 -17.37 30.11 1.52
C ASP A 249 -18.78 30.71 1.73
N GLN A 250 -19.81 30.02 1.24
CA GLN A 250 -21.21 30.43 1.42
C GLN A 250 -21.81 30.00 2.77
N ALA A 251 -21.14 29.11 3.54
CA ALA A 251 -21.63 28.68 4.84
C ALA A 251 -21.19 29.61 6.00
N MET A 252 -20.26 30.50 5.76
CA MET A 252 -19.89 31.56 6.71
C MET A 252 -20.80 32.75 6.50
N GLY A 253 -22.00 32.62 7.12
CA GLY A 253 -23.06 33.60 7.01
C GLY A 253 -22.59 35.04 7.12
N GLN A 254 -23.15 35.86 6.24
CA GLN A 254 -23.10 37.32 6.37
C GLN A 254 -23.55 37.74 7.79
N PRO A 255 -22.89 38.72 8.39
CA PRO A 255 -23.26 39.23 9.70
C PRO A 255 -24.64 39.89 9.72
#